data_ea8961c5b986f3870673327a386e7ab5
#
_entry.id   ea8961c5b986f3870673327a386e7ab5
#
_cell.length_a   1.000
_cell.length_b   1.000
_cell.length_c   1.000
_cell.angle_alpha   90.00
_cell.angle_beta   90.00
_cell.angle_gamma   90.00
#
_symmetry.space_group_name_H-M   'P 1'
#
loop_
_entity.id
_entity.type
_entity.pdbx_description
1 polymer ?
#
loop_
_entity_poly.entity_id
_entity_poly.type
_entity_poly.pdbx_seq_one_letter_code
_entity_poly.pdbx_strand_id
1 'polypeptide(L)'
;MSNLDIFNLDAEAFVTKTAQQGGGKDLEFYKPYPEDGKDGVYKSLIRFVPNPVDPAKSKVHKYYVYLNDPVSGDGFSVDCPSTVGKKSILKDLFWKLKNSHSAADQELAKKFSRKEDFYSLIQIVQDKNKPELEGKVMIFKFGKKLNDMIEAQLQPEYGDPCNPYDLFEGREFAVSVRKVGEWNNYDLCSFVGEKTPIRVNGVGMKKNQDDMKTVLDYLNEGPKNLTSFDYKDWDDDVTDKVMTVIKNTVPEQRVINEIMGGVSTAKSTPAPAAKQTSTSDLYSEVSQTKVSGHVEKPEAPTQSASSSSSSLEDLYSDL
;
A
#
# COMPACT_ATOMS: atom_id res chain seq x y z
N MET A 1 -8.46 -18.22 18.04
CA MET A 1 -7.48 -18.76 17.05
C MET A 1 -6.36 -19.41 17.82
N SER A 2 -5.89 -20.58 17.42
CA SER A 2 -4.79 -21.26 18.13
C SER A 2 -3.47 -20.56 17.79
N ASN A 3 -2.52 -20.51 18.73
CA ASN A 3 -1.19 -19.94 18.54
C ASN A 3 -0.36 -20.61 17.44
N LEU A 4 -0.88 -21.65 16.80
CA LEU A 4 -0.25 -22.38 15.70
C LEU A 4 -0.48 -21.73 14.33
N ASP A 5 -1.45 -20.83 14.21
CA ASP A 5 -1.81 -20.23 12.91
C ASP A 5 -0.70 -19.33 12.34
N ILE A 6 0.19 -18.78 13.20
CA ILE A 6 1.32 -17.95 12.76
C ILE A 6 2.42 -18.74 12.02
N PHE A 7 2.43 -20.07 12.15
CA PHE A 7 3.47 -20.95 11.57
C PHE A 7 3.04 -21.63 10.26
N ASN A 8 1.75 -21.46 9.87
CA ASN A 8 1.16 -22.07 8.68
C ASN A 8 0.38 -21.02 7.88
N LEU A 9 1.07 -19.96 7.49
CA LEU A 9 0.46 -18.83 6.78
C LEU A 9 0.53 -19.08 5.26
N ASP A 10 -0.62 -19.32 4.63
CA ASP A 10 -0.75 -19.33 3.19
C ASP A 10 -0.65 -17.91 2.61
N ALA A 11 -0.02 -17.76 1.46
CA ALA A 11 0.16 -16.47 0.79
C ALA A 11 -1.18 -15.77 0.51
N GLU A 12 -2.26 -16.53 0.28
CA GLU A 12 -3.61 -16.00 0.06
C GLU A 12 -4.22 -15.30 1.29
N ALA A 13 -3.76 -15.63 2.51
CA ALA A 13 -4.23 -15.00 3.74
C ALA A 13 -3.81 -13.53 3.88
N PHE A 14 -2.79 -13.09 3.13
CA PHE A 14 -2.22 -11.73 3.18
C PHE A 14 -2.83 -10.78 2.14
N VAL A 15 -3.73 -11.24 1.30
CA VAL A 15 -4.50 -10.37 0.41
C VAL A 15 -5.42 -9.52 1.28
N THR A 16 -5.11 -8.27 1.33
CA THR A 16 -5.69 -7.14 2.09
C THR A 16 -7.08 -7.40 2.69
N LYS A 17 -7.14 -7.80 3.95
CA LYS A 17 -8.36 -7.74 4.76
C LYS A 17 -8.29 -6.52 5.67
N THR A 18 -9.22 -5.62 5.48
CA THR A 18 -9.39 -4.40 6.27
C THR A 18 -10.04 -4.71 7.61
N ALA A 19 -9.48 -4.21 8.70
CA ALA A 19 -9.98 -4.48 10.03
C ALA A 19 -10.16 -3.23 10.90
N GLN A 20 -11.01 -3.33 11.92
CA GLN A 20 -11.48 -2.24 12.78
C GLN A 20 -10.73 -2.13 14.12
N GLN A 21 -10.35 -0.90 14.45
CA GLN A 21 -10.29 -0.16 15.72
C GLN A 21 -9.19 -0.40 16.78
N GLY A 22 -8.55 0.72 17.22
CA GLY A 22 -7.85 0.94 18.48
C GLY A 22 -6.60 1.83 18.39
N GLY A 23 -6.60 3.02 18.96
CA GLY A 23 -5.43 3.91 19.03
C GLY A 23 -4.61 3.72 20.31
N GLY A 24 -3.28 3.86 20.23
CA GLY A 24 -2.36 3.87 21.37
C GLY A 24 -1.28 4.93 21.20
N LYS A 25 -1.05 5.73 22.25
CA LYS A 25 0.13 6.59 22.39
C LYS A 25 1.31 5.68 22.79
N ASP A 26 2.52 5.96 22.28
CA ASP A 26 3.81 5.32 22.59
C ASP A 26 4.18 4.06 21.77
N LEU A 27 3.84 4.06 20.48
CA LEU A 27 4.33 3.02 19.58
C LEU A 27 5.69 3.43 18.99
N GLU A 28 6.70 2.61 19.21
CA GLU A 28 8.03 2.82 18.62
C GLU A 28 8.06 2.34 17.17
N PHE A 29 8.29 3.33 16.28
CA PHE A 29 8.48 3.04 14.86
C PHE A 29 9.94 2.89 14.52
N TYR A 30 10.26 1.88 13.74
CA TYR A 30 11.56 1.83 13.06
C TYR A 30 11.60 2.87 11.93
N LYS A 31 12.60 3.76 12.01
CA LYS A 31 12.80 4.87 11.06
C LYS A 31 14.20 4.76 10.45
N PRO A 32 14.33 4.02 9.32
CA PRO A 32 15.62 3.86 8.61
C PRO A 32 15.85 5.04 7.67
N TYR A 33 16.02 6.23 8.23
CA TYR A 33 16.23 7.45 7.43
C TYR A 33 17.62 8.00 7.67
N PRO A 34 18.30 8.56 6.62
CA PRO A 34 19.47 9.38 6.81
C PRO A 34 19.16 10.51 7.77
N GLU A 35 20.11 10.86 8.62
CA GLU A 35 19.98 12.02 9.48
C GLU A 35 19.87 13.31 8.65
N ASP A 36 19.09 14.27 9.14
CA ASP A 36 18.90 15.53 8.43
C ASP A 36 20.25 16.27 8.30
N GLY A 37 20.51 16.74 7.07
CA GLY A 37 21.76 17.44 6.74
C GLY A 37 22.98 16.54 6.51
N LYS A 38 22.84 15.21 6.60
CA LYS A 38 23.87 14.24 6.19
C LYS A 38 23.56 13.66 4.83
N ASP A 39 24.48 13.82 3.90
CA ASP A 39 24.49 13.09 2.65
C ASP A 39 24.85 11.63 2.92
N GLY A 40 24.14 10.73 2.28
CA GLY A 40 24.43 9.31 2.40
C GLY A 40 23.21 8.42 2.19
N VAL A 41 23.50 7.12 2.28
CA VAL A 41 22.48 6.09 2.18
C VAL A 41 22.38 5.39 3.53
N TYR A 42 21.19 5.41 4.12
CA TYR A 42 20.89 4.59 5.28
C TYR A 42 20.72 3.14 4.83
N LYS A 43 21.45 2.22 5.44
CA LYS A 43 21.41 0.80 5.09
C LYS A 43 21.14 -0.06 6.31
N SER A 44 20.15 -0.91 6.21
CA SER A 44 19.84 -1.93 7.21
C SER A 44 19.27 -3.18 6.55
N LEU A 45 19.25 -4.26 7.30
CA LEU A 45 18.64 -5.54 6.92
C LEU A 45 17.53 -5.83 7.92
N ILE A 46 16.33 -6.03 7.40
CA ILE A 46 15.15 -6.33 8.21
C ILE A 46 14.51 -7.63 7.73
N ARG A 47 13.62 -8.15 8.54
CA ARG A 47 12.75 -9.27 8.19
C ARG A 47 11.32 -8.94 8.58
N PHE A 48 10.38 -9.10 7.66
CA PHE A 48 8.97 -9.03 7.99
C PHE A 48 8.58 -10.21 8.87
N VAL A 49 7.80 -9.95 9.90
CA VAL A 49 7.32 -10.99 10.81
C VAL A 49 5.79 -10.90 10.95
N PRO A 50 5.12 -12.04 11.15
CA PRO A 50 3.69 -12.04 11.30
C PRO A 50 3.26 -11.37 12.61
N ASN A 51 2.04 -10.83 12.62
CA ASN A 51 1.42 -10.34 13.85
C ASN A 51 1.04 -11.53 14.76
N PRO A 52 1.64 -11.66 15.94
CA PRO A 52 1.38 -12.82 16.80
C PRO A 52 -0.04 -12.88 17.35
N VAL A 53 -0.75 -11.74 17.40
CA VAL A 53 -2.14 -11.65 17.89
C VAL A 53 -3.14 -11.99 16.80
N ASP A 54 -2.92 -11.50 15.58
CA ASP A 54 -3.78 -11.74 14.42
C ASP A 54 -2.92 -11.83 13.15
N PRO A 55 -2.50 -13.03 12.78
CA PRO A 55 -1.64 -13.25 11.62
C PRO A 55 -2.21 -12.72 10.30
N ALA A 56 -3.54 -12.71 10.13
CA ALA A 56 -4.20 -12.15 8.96
C ALA A 56 -4.01 -10.62 8.85
N LYS A 57 -3.60 -9.98 9.95
CA LYS A 57 -3.27 -8.56 10.03
C LYS A 57 -1.77 -8.29 10.18
N SER A 58 -0.95 -9.11 9.59
CA SER A 58 0.51 -8.89 9.57
C SER A 58 0.90 -7.69 8.70
N LYS A 59 0.02 -7.30 7.77
CA LYS A 59 0.10 -6.07 6.99
C LYS A 59 -1.21 -5.30 7.11
N VAL A 60 -1.15 -4.12 7.69
CA VAL A 60 -2.29 -3.19 7.78
C VAL A 60 -2.14 -2.12 6.73
N HIS A 61 -3.19 -1.90 5.96
CA HIS A 61 -3.26 -0.90 4.91
C HIS A 61 -4.23 0.20 5.31
N LYS A 62 -3.85 1.46 5.06
CA LYS A 62 -4.64 2.61 5.42
C LYS A 62 -4.53 3.73 4.40
N TYR A 63 -5.69 4.22 3.94
CA TYR A 63 -5.78 5.50 3.26
C TYR A 63 -6.13 6.59 4.26
N TYR A 64 -5.50 7.75 4.12
CA TYR A 64 -5.82 8.93 4.90
C TYR A 64 -5.67 10.20 4.06
N VAL A 65 -6.31 11.28 4.51
CA VAL A 65 -6.16 12.62 3.93
C VAL A 65 -5.67 13.55 5.02
N TYR A 66 -4.62 14.32 4.71
CA TYR A 66 -4.19 15.41 5.57
C TYR A 66 -4.92 16.67 5.12
N LEU A 67 -5.73 17.21 6.01
CA LEU A 67 -6.51 18.42 5.79
C LEU A 67 -5.87 19.58 6.54
N ASN A 68 -5.93 20.77 5.92
CA ASN A 68 -5.48 22.00 6.53
C ASN A 68 -6.58 23.05 6.37
N ASP A 69 -7.09 23.57 7.48
CA ASP A 69 -8.12 24.60 7.45
C ASP A 69 -7.48 25.94 7.09
N PRO A 70 -7.87 26.55 5.95
CA PRO A 70 -7.30 27.83 5.52
C PRO A 70 -7.69 29.01 6.42
N VAL A 71 -8.70 28.85 7.29
CA VAL A 71 -9.18 29.91 8.19
C VAL A 71 -8.49 29.87 9.54
N SER A 72 -8.45 28.67 10.18
CA SER A 72 -7.79 28.51 11.48
C SER A 72 -6.28 28.24 11.37
N GLY A 73 -5.84 27.72 10.22
CA GLY A 73 -4.46 27.25 10.03
C GLY A 73 -4.20 25.85 10.60
N ASP A 74 -5.19 25.22 11.23
CA ASP A 74 -5.03 23.91 11.86
C ASP A 74 -4.96 22.80 10.82
N GLY A 75 -3.98 21.90 11.01
CA GLY A 75 -3.78 20.71 10.19
C GLY A 75 -4.07 19.43 10.96
N PHE A 76 -4.81 18.50 10.35
CA PHE A 76 -5.09 17.20 10.94
C PHE A 76 -5.24 16.10 9.89
N SER A 77 -5.00 14.87 10.29
CA SER A 77 -5.19 13.68 9.44
C SER A 77 -6.53 13.02 9.75
N VAL A 78 -7.22 12.60 8.70
CA VAL A 78 -8.43 11.78 8.83
C VAL A 78 -8.32 10.51 8.02
N ASP A 79 -8.82 9.42 8.56
CA ASP A 79 -8.89 8.15 7.89
C ASP A 79 -9.87 8.24 6.71
N CYS A 80 -9.51 7.69 5.57
CA CYS A 80 -10.37 7.73 4.41
C CYS A 80 -11.31 6.51 4.39
N PRO A 81 -12.64 6.70 4.35
CA PRO A 81 -13.60 5.59 4.32
C PRO A 81 -13.38 4.59 3.18
N SER A 82 -12.72 5.02 2.09
CA SER A 82 -12.36 4.12 1.00
C SER A 82 -11.33 3.05 1.37
N THR A 83 -10.70 3.14 2.54
CA THR A 83 -9.87 2.07 3.10
C THR A 83 -10.66 0.78 3.27
N VAL A 84 -11.91 0.90 3.70
CA VAL A 84 -12.84 -0.24 3.93
C VAL A 84 -13.91 -0.34 2.84
N GLY A 85 -13.65 0.24 1.67
CA GLY A 85 -14.60 0.19 0.55
C GLY A 85 -15.84 1.07 0.71
N LYS A 86 -15.93 1.88 1.79
CA LYS A 86 -17.05 2.81 2.00
C LYS A 86 -16.93 4.03 1.09
N LYS A 87 -18.07 4.66 0.78
CA LYS A 87 -18.12 5.93 0.07
C LYS A 87 -17.39 7.01 0.86
N SER A 88 -16.59 7.83 0.17
CA SER A 88 -15.80 8.89 0.79
C SER A 88 -16.06 10.23 0.10
N ILE A 89 -16.61 11.18 0.84
CA ILE A 89 -16.84 12.55 0.36
C ILE A 89 -15.53 13.22 -0.11
N LEU A 90 -14.41 12.97 0.60
CA LEU A 90 -13.11 13.54 0.23
C LEU A 90 -12.58 12.96 -1.09
N LYS A 91 -12.81 11.66 -1.33
CA LYS A 91 -12.46 11.01 -2.61
C LYS A 91 -13.29 11.55 -3.76
N ASP A 92 -14.61 11.69 -3.55
CA ASP A 92 -15.54 12.20 -4.56
C ASP A 92 -15.21 13.65 -4.90
N LEU A 93 -14.93 14.48 -3.88
CA LEU A 93 -14.50 15.87 -4.05
C LEU A 93 -13.17 15.98 -4.81
N PHE A 94 -12.17 15.17 -4.43
CA PHE A 94 -10.89 15.13 -5.12
C PHE A 94 -11.05 14.87 -6.61
N TRP A 95 -11.81 13.85 -6.98
CA TRP A 95 -11.99 13.48 -8.40
C TRP A 95 -12.81 14.54 -9.16
N LYS A 96 -13.81 15.13 -8.52
CA LYS A 96 -14.61 16.20 -9.14
C LYS A 96 -13.74 17.43 -9.46
N LEU A 97 -12.94 17.87 -8.50
CA LEU A 97 -12.02 18.98 -8.70
C LEU A 97 -10.91 18.65 -9.70
N LYS A 98 -10.33 17.47 -9.62
CA LYS A 98 -9.25 17.04 -10.51
C LYS A 98 -9.69 16.95 -11.97
N ASN A 99 -10.92 16.50 -12.22
CA ASN A 99 -11.48 16.36 -13.55
C ASN A 99 -12.14 17.64 -14.07
N SER A 100 -12.11 18.74 -13.30
CA SER A 100 -12.56 20.06 -13.74
C SER A 100 -11.62 20.60 -14.85
N HIS A 101 -12.19 21.39 -15.75
CA HIS A 101 -11.42 22.13 -16.75
C HIS A 101 -10.71 23.37 -16.18
N SER A 102 -10.95 23.71 -14.91
CA SER A 102 -10.34 24.84 -14.20
C SER A 102 -9.01 24.44 -13.60
N ALA A 103 -7.93 25.14 -13.96
CA ALA A 103 -6.62 24.94 -13.33
C ALA A 103 -6.64 25.23 -11.82
N ALA A 104 -7.48 26.19 -11.38
CA ALA A 104 -7.66 26.51 -9.98
C ALA A 104 -8.28 25.32 -9.20
N ASP A 105 -9.28 24.65 -9.78
CA ASP A 105 -9.89 23.46 -9.16
C ASP A 105 -8.91 22.31 -9.08
N GLN A 106 -8.09 22.10 -10.12
CA GLN A 106 -7.05 21.06 -10.13
C GLN A 106 -5.99 21.31 -9.06
N GLU A 107 -5.63 22.55 -8.75
CA GLU A 107 -4.77 22.89 -7.62
C GLU A 107 -5.46 22.65 -6.28
N LEU A 108 -6.75 23.01 -6.16
CA LEU A 108 -7.53 22.71 -4.96
C LEU A 108 -7.65 21.20 -4.71
N ALA A 109 -7.76 20.39 -5.77
CA ALA A 109 -7.81 18.94 -5.64
C ALA A 109 -6.61 18.38 -4.86
N LYS A 110 -5.42 18.96 -5.02
CA LYS A 110 -4.21 18.51 -4.32
C LYS A 110 -4.35 18.56 -2.79
N LYS A 111 -5.14 19.49 -2.25
CA LYS A 111 -5.41 19.63 -0.80
C LYS A 111 -6.22 18.46 -0.24
N PHE A 112 -6.97 17.75 -1.09
CA PHE A 112 -7.78 16.58 -0.73
C PHE A 112 -7.16 15.27 -1.21
N SER A 113 -5.89 15.31 -1.62
CA SER A 113 -5.18 14.14 -2.13
C SER A 113 -5.01 13.08 -1.06
N ARG A 114 -5.49 11.88 -1.37
CA ARG A 114 -5.37 10.72 -0.50
C ARG A 114 -3.93 10.22 -0.46
N LYS A 115 -3.43 9.98 0.74
CA LYS A 115 -2.17 9.30 1.02
C LYS A 115 -2.43 7.85 1.39
N GLU A 116 -1.43 7.02 1.23
CA GLU A 116 -1.48 5.58 1.45
C GLU A 116 -0.29 5.14 2.28
N ASP A 117 -0.56 4.48 3.39
CA ASP A 117 0.44 3.93 4.28
C ASP A 117 0.16 2.46 4.56
N PHE A 118 1.23 1.71 4.75
CA PHE A 118 1.23 0.32 5.18
C PHE A 118 2.01 0.20 6.49
N TYR A 119 1.58 -0.72 7.33
CA TYR A 119 2.19 -1.00 8.62
C TYR A 119 2.39 -2.50 8.78
N SER A 120 3.58 -2.90 9.20
CA SER A 120 3.91 -4.30 9.51
C SER A 120 4.86 -4.37 10.70
N LEU A 121 4.92 -5.52 11.34
CA LEU A 121 5.99 -5.84 12.25
C LEU A 121 7.21 -6.31 11.46
N ILE A 122 8.37 -5.91 11.93
CA ILE A 122 9.66 -6.33 11.40
C ILE A 122 10.62 -6.70 12.54
N GLN A 123 11.47 -7.67 12.29
CA GLN A 123 12.69 -7.88 13.06
C GLN A 123 13.82 -7.08 12.41
N ILE A 124 14.60 -6.36 13.20
CA ILE A 124 15.82 -5.71 12.74
C ILE A 124 16.93 -6.74 12.79
N VAL A 125 17.39 -7.19 11.61
CA VAL A 125 18.42 -8.23 11.49
C VAL A 125 19.82 -7.61 11.64
N GLN A 126 20.05 -6.49 10.96
CA GLN A 126 21.29 -5.72 11.04
C GLN A 126 21.05 -4.25 10.78
N ASP A 127 21.60 -3.39 11.63
CA ASP A 127 21.57 -1.94 11.46
C ASP A 127 22.88 -1.31 11.94
N LYS A 128 23.75 -0.96 11.00
CA LYS A 128 25.05 -0.36 11.32
C LYS A 128 24.96 1.04 11.92
N ASN A 129 23.83 1.72 11.72
CA ASN A 129 23.60 3.07 12.24
C ASN A 129 22.98 3.03 13.64
N LYS A 130 22.24 1.96 13.95
CA LYS A 130 21.53 1.77 15.22
C LYS A 130 21.68 0.30 15.69
N PRO A 131 22.90 -0.13 16.03
CA PRO A 131 23.16 -1.53 16.40
C PRO A 131 22.40 -1.96 17.67
N GLU A 132 22.00 -1.03 18.52
CA GLU A 132 21.17 -1.29 19.71
C GLU A 132 19.73 -1.75 19.38
N LEU A 133 19.31 -1.61 18.13
CA LEU A 133 18.01 -2.09 17.66
C LEU A 133 18.08 -3.50 17.06
N GLU A 134 19.27 -4.03 16.80
CA GLU A 134 19.42 -5.36 16.23
C GLU A 134 18.77 -6.41 17.13
N GLY A 135 18.06 -7.34 16.53
CA GLY A 135 17.29 -8.36 17.22
C GLY A 135 15.94 -7.89 17.79
N LYS A 136 15.58 -6.62 17.71
CA LYS A 136 14.27 -6.15 18.19
C LYS A 136 13.18 -6.29 17.13
N VAL A 137 11.95 -6.54 17.61
CA VAL A 137 10.74 -6.47 16.80
C VAL A 137 10.15 -5.06 16.94
N MET A 138 9.95 -4.38 15.83
CA MET A 138 9.43 -3.00 15.80
C MET A 138 8.35 -2.84 14.72
N ILE A 139 7.58 -1.75 14.81
CA ILE A 139 6.60 -1.38 13.79
C ILE A 139 7.33 -0.64 12.67
N PHE A 140 7.11 -1.06 11.44
CA PHE A 140 7.61 -0.41 10.26
C PHE A 140 6.46 0.17 9.44
N LYS A 141 6.51 1.49 9.21
CA LYS A 141 5.61 2.22 8.33
C LYS A 141 6.27 2.38 6.97
N PHE A 142 5.57 2.02 5.91
CA PHE A 142 6.08 2.14 4.54
C PHE A 142 4.99 2.52 3.55
N GLY A 143 5.40 3.00 2.40
CA GLY A 143 4.51 3.43 1.33
C GLY A 143 4.30 2.36 0.25
N LYS A 144 3.52 2.74 -0.76
CA LYS A 144 3.13 1.87 -1.88
C LYS A 144 4.32 1.16 -2.54
N LYS A 145 5.45 1.84 -2.76
CA LYS A 145 6.61 1.25 -3.44
C LYS A 145 7.15 -0.01 -2.76
N LEU A 146 7.30 0.03 -1.43
CA LEU A 146 7.73 -1.14 -0.66
C LEU A 146 6.63 -2.20 -0.62
N ASN A 147 5.36 -1.79 -0.56
CA ASN A 147 4.26 -2.72 -0.66
C ASN A 147 4.25 -3.47 -2.00
N ASP A 148 4.49 -2.79 -3.10
CA ASP A 148 4.56 -3.42 -4.43
C ASP A 148 5.69 -4.46 -4.49
N MET A 149 6.83 -4.24 -3.80
CA MET A 149 7.90 -5.23 -3.67
C MET A 149 7.46 -6.46 -2.84
N ILE A 150 6.67 -6.26 -1.79
CA ILE A 150 6.11 -7.35 -0.98
C ILE A 150 5.12 -8.17 -1.82
N GLU A 151 4.20 -7.50 -2.52
CA GLU A 151 3.23 -8.17 -3.40
C GLU A 151 3.94 -8.97 -4.51
N ALA A 152 5.02 -8.44 -5.08
CA ALA A 152 5.83 -9.14 -6.07
C ALA A 152 6.51 -10.40 -5.52
N GLN A 153 6.73 -10.53 -4.19
CA GLN A 153 7.19 -11.78 -3.58
C GLN A 153 6.05 -12.76 -3.36
N LEU A 154 4.87 -12.27 -2.98
CA LEU A 154 3.68 -13.08 -2.76
C LEU A 154 3.12 -13.64 -4.07
N GLN A 155 3.15 -12.84 -5.12
CA GLN A 155 2.65 -13.17 -6.46
C GLN A 155 3.67 -12.74 -7.53
N PRO A 156 4.78 -13.45 -7.67
CA PRO A 156 5.80 -13.11 -8.66
C PRO A 156 5.28 -13.37 -10.08
N GLU A 157 5.69 -12.54 -11.03
CA GLU A 157 5.43 -12.78 -12.45
C GLU A 157 6.17 -14.04 -12.96
N TYR A 158 7.34 -14.32 -12.38
CA TYR A 158 8.17 -15.46 -12.69
C TYR A 158 8.73 -16.10 -11.41
N GLY A 159 8.84 -17.41 -11.38
CA GLY A 159 9.39 -18.17 -10.26
C GLY A 159 8.36 -18.55 -9.19
N ASP A 160 8.86 -19.11 -8.09
CA ASP A 160 8.02 -19.60 -7.01
C ASP A 160 7.63 -18.47 -6.03
N PRO A 161 6.37 -18.41 -5.58
CA PRO A 161 5.95 -17.50 -4.54
C PRO A 161 6.77 -17.64 -3.26
N CYS A 162 7.05 -16.51 -2.63
CA CYS A 162 7.68 -16.47 -1.32
C CYS A 162 6.85 -15.57 -0.41
N ASN A 163 6.40 -16.13 0.72
CA ASN A 163 5.74 -15.33 1.73
C ASN A 163 6.79 -14.60 2.59
N PRO A 164 6.93 -13.27 2.51
CA PRO A 164 7.90 -12.52 3.31
C PRO A 164 7.67 -12.62 4.82
N TYR A 165 6.44 -12.97 5.23
CA TYR A 165 6.05 -13.12 6.64
C TYR A 165 6.27 -14.53 7.19
N ASP A 166 6.68 -15.48 6.35
CA ASP A 166 6.99 -16.83 6.82
C ASP A 166 8.23 -16.81 7.73
N LEU A 167 8.08 -17.39 8.92
CA LEU A 167 9.12 -17.37 9.95
C LEU A 167 10.31 -18.30 9.63
N PHE A 168 10.12 -19.28 8.76
CA PHE A 168 11.15 -20.30 8.45
C PHE A 168 11.64 -20.22 7.01
N GLU A 169 10.77 -19.82 6.08
CA GLU A 169 11.03 -19.76 4.65
C GLU A 169 10.90 -18.37 4.04
N GLY A 170 10.76 -17.33 4.86
CA GLY A 170 10.76 -15.96 4.37
C GLY A 170 12.15 -15.49 3.96
N ARG A 171 12.22 -14.31 3.36
CA ARG A 171 13.46 -13.64 2.94
C ARG A 171 13.71 -12.39 3.75
N GLU A 172 14.99 -12.08 3.93
CA GLU A 172 15.41 -10.80 4.49
C GLU A 172 15.21 -9.68 3.46
N PHE A 173 14.97 -8.46 3.93
CA PHE A 173 14.74 -7.29 3.10
C PHE A 173 15.81 -6.24 3.38
N ALA A 174 16.61 -5.93 2.37
CA ALA A 174 17.59 -4.85 2.43
C ALA A 174 16.88 -3.52 2.27
N VAL A 175 16.89 -2.74 3.32
CA VAL A 175 16.43 -1.35 3.32
C VAL A 175 17.61 -0.45 2.96
N SER A 176 17.46 0.31 1.88
CA SER A 176 18.46 1.24 1.40
C SER A 176 17.77 2.56 1.05
N VAL A 177 17.88 3.53 1.96
CA VAL A 177 17.17 4.81 1.85
C VAL A 177 18.17 5.95 1.66
N ARG A 178 17.94 6.76 0.64
CA ARG A 178 18.70 7.99 0.38
C ARG A 178 17.76 9.18 0.28
N LYS A 179 18.27 10.36 0.60
CA LYS A 179 17.58 11.63 0.32
C LYS A 179 17.71 11.96 -1.17
N VAL A 180 16.60 12.37 -1.80
CA VAL A 180 16.56 12.96 -3.14
C VAL A 180 15.74 14.24 -3.01
N GLY A 181 16.41 15.38 -2.93
CA GLY A 181 15.78 16.61 -2.47
C GLY A 181 15.30 16.45 -1.02
N GLU A 182 14.04 16.79 -0.76
CA GLU A 182 13.42 16.68 0.57
C GLU A 182 12.81 15.28 0.84
N TRP A 183 12.83 14.35 -0.13
CA TRP A 183 12.12 13.09 -0.07
C TRP A 183 13.04 11.89 0.15
N ASN A 184 12.57 10.95 0.95
CA ASN A 184 13.23 9.65 1.09
C ASN A 184 12.95 8.79 -0.14
N ASN A 185 14.00 8.28 -0.75
CA ASN A 185 13.94 7.41 -1.91
C ASN A 185 14.30 5.97 -1.52
N TYR A 186 13.47 5.03 -1.93
CA TYR A 186 13.56 3.60 -1.60
C TYR A 186 13.89 2.72 -2.82
N ASP A 187 14.40 3.29 -3.91
CA ASP A 187 14.65 2.59 -5.17
C ASP A 187 15.66 1.44 -5.04
N LEU A 188 16.52 1.52 -4.05
CA LEU A 188 17.58 0.53 -3.80
C LEU A 188 17.18 -0.53 -2.76
N CYS A 189 15.94 -0.53 -2.29
CA CYS A 189 15.42 -1.57 -1.42
C CYS A 189 15.11 -2.84 -2.22
N SER A 190 15.37 -4.00 -1.64
CA SER A 190 15.06 -5.29 -2.28
C SER A 190 15.06 -6.44 -1.29
N PHE A 191 14.32 -7.51 -1.60
CA PHE A 191 14.52 -8.79 -0.94
C PHE A 191 15.87 -9.38 -1.34
N VAL A 192 16.61 -9.89 -0.37
CA VAL A 192 17.98 -10.39 -0.56
C VAL A 192 18.14 -11.82 -0.09
N GLY A 193 19.13 -12.49 -0.69
CA GLY A 193 19.52 -13.83 -0.28
C GLY A 193 18.48 -14.91 -0.60
N GLU A 194 18.71 -16.07 -0.01
CA GLU A 194 17.84 -17.22 -0.04
C GLU A 194 16.80 -17.14 1.07
N LYS A 195 15.85 -18.07 1.08
CA LYS A 195 14.92 -18.27 2.19
C LYS A 195 15.71 -18.64 3.44
N THR A 196 15.47 -17.93 4.53
CA THR A 196 16.19 -18.14 5.80
C THR A 196 15.19 -18.21 6.96
N PRO A 197 15.48 -18.99 8.01
CA PRO A 197 14.66 -18.96 9.21
C PRO A 197 14.87 -17.66 10.01
N ILE A 198 13.87 -17.27 10.78
CA ILE A 198 13.99 -16.18 11.77
C ILE A 198 15.11 -16.50 12.78
N ARG A 199 15.78 -15.46 13.24
CA ARG A 199 16.85 -15.60 14.25
C ARG A 199 16.39 -15.03 15.57
N VAL A 200 16.52 -15.80 16.64
CA VAL A 200 16.32 -15.33 18.01
C VAL A 200 17.66 -15.36 18.71
N ASN A 201 18.09 -14.23 19.28
CA ASN A 201 19.42 -14.08 19.89
C ASN A 201 20.58 -14.52 18.97
N GLY A 202 20.46 -14.19 17.67
CA GLY A 202 21.47 -14.54 16.67
C GLY A 202 21.42 -16.00 16.17
N VAL A 203 20.60 -16.87 16.75
CA VAL A 203 20.45 -18.28 16.40
C VAL A 203 19.27 -18.47 15.46
N GLY A 204 19.50 -19.13 14.32
CA GLY A 204 18.42 -19.50 13.38
C GLY A 204 17.51 -20.59 13.97
N MET A 205 16.22 -20.32 13.96
CA MET A 205 15.21 -21.21 14.54
C MET A 205 14.79 -22.31 13.56
N LYS A 206 14.47 -23.48 14.09
CA LYS A 206 13.99 -24.62 13.30
C LYS A 206 12.49 -24.80 13.46
N LYS A 207 11.86 -25.49 12.53
CA LYS A 207 10.42 -25.79 12.58
C LYS A 207 10.16 -27.01 13.51
N ASN A 208 10.52 -26.87 14.79
CA ASN A 208 10.24 -27.82 15.85
C ASN A 208 9.49 -27.14 17.01
N GLN A 209 8.91 -27.90 17.91
CA GLN A 209 8.02 -27.39 18.95
C GLN A 209 8.71 -26.40 19.92
N ASP A 210 9.95 -26.65 20.30
CA ASP A 210 10.69 -25.83 21.26
C ASP A 210 11.07 -24.48 20.64
N ASP A 211 11.62 -24.50 19.40
CA ASP A 211 12.00 -23.30 18.68
C ASP A 211 10.74 -22.47 18.30
N MET A 212 9.63 -23.11 17.94
CA MET A 212 8.38 -22.44 17.66
C MET A 212 7.84 -21.69 18.89
N LYS A 213 7.94 -22.30 20.07
CA LYS A 213 7.60 -21.63 21.34
C LYS A 213 8.53 -20.44 21.59
N THR A 214 9.85 -20.63 21.42
CA THR A 214 10.84 -19.56 21.58
C THR A 214 10.54 -18.37 20.65
N VAL A 215 10.19 -18.64 19.39
CA VAL A 215 9.82 -17.61 18.41
C VAL A 215 8.54 -16.89 18.84
N LEU A 216 7.54 -17.62 19.32
CA LEU A 216 6.29 -17.03 19.78
C LEU A 216 6.51 -16.11 20.98
N ASP A 217 7.29 -16.56 21.96
CA ASP A 217 7.65 -15.75 23.15
C ASP A 217 8.39 -14.49 22.72
N TYR A 218 9.39 -14.62 21.85
CA TYR A 218 10.13 -13.50 21.27
C TYR A 218 9.24 -12.48 20.54
N LEU A 219 8.32 -12.93 19.66
CA LEU A 219 7.39 -12.03 18.97
C LEU A 219 6.43 -11.35 19.95
N ASN A 220 6.08 -12.02 21.05
CA ASN A 220 5.23 -11.46 22.10
C ASN A 220 5.94 -10.43 23.00
N GLU A 221 7.26 -10.34 22.98
CA GLU A 221 8.00 -9.25 23.63
C GLU A 221 7.93 -7.93 22.85
N GLY A 222 7.71 -8.02 21.54
CA GLY A 222 7.61 -6.86 20.65
C GLY A 222 6.24 -6.14 20.70
N PRO A 223 6.05 -5.14 19.84
CA PRO A 223 4.78 -4.43 19.70
C PRO A 223 3.68 -5.39 19.26
N LYS A 224 2.60 -5.49 20.04
CA LYS A 224 1.54 -6.49 19.81
C LYS A 224 0.37 -5.99 18.96
N ASN A 225 0.31 -4.68 18.69
CA ASN A 225 -0.96 -4.12 18.28
C ASN A 225 -0.85 -3.26 17.01
N LEU A 226 -0.93 -3.93 15.84
CA LEU A 226 -1.13 -3.26 14.57
C LEU A 226 -2.56 -2.74 14.39
N THR A 227 -3.52 -3.18 15.21
CA THR A 227 -4.93 -2.76 15.11
C THR A 227 -5.14 -1.27 15.43
N SER A 228 -4.15 -0.63 16.07
CA SER A 228 -4.17 0.82 16.25
C SER A 228 -4.13 1.61 14.93
N PHE A 229 -3.67 0.97 13.85
CA PHE A 229 -3.60 1.56 12.50
C PHE A 229 -4.80 1.17 11.63
N ASP A 230 -5.72 0.33 12.14
CA ASP A 230 -6.95 0.01 11.42
C ASP A 230 -7.75 1.29 11.16
N TYR A 231 -8.52 1.28 10.08
CA TYR A 231 -9.45 2.35 9.74
C TYR A 231 -10.42 2.62 10.90
N LYS A 232 -10.64 3.90 11.20
CA LYS A 232 -11.64 4.36 12.16
C LYS A 232 -12.73 5.13 11.45
N ASP A 233 -13.99 4.78 11.73
CA ASP A 233 -15.14 5.58 11.29
C ASP A 233 -15.05 6.99 11.90
N TRP A 234 -15.51 7.97 11.17
CA TRP A 234 -15.60 9.33 11.66
C TRP A 234 -16.74 9.42 12.68
N ASP A 235 -16.45 9.99 13.82
CA ASP A 235 -17.48 10.48 14.73
C ASP A 235 -18.03 11.83 14.25
N ASP A 236 -19.00 12.37 14.97
CA ASP A 236 -19.66 13.64 14.63
C ASP A 236 -18.64 14.79 14.65
N ASP A 237 -17.72 14.81 15.62
CA ASP A 237 -16.69 15.87 15.73
C ASP A 237 -15.73 15.86 14.54
N VAL A 238 -15.26 14.69 14.12
CA VAL A 238 -14.40 14.54 12.94
C VAL A 238 -15.17 14.94 11.67
N THR A 239 -16.43 14.52 11.57
CA THR A 239 -17.29 14.86 10.43
C THR A 239 -17.47 16.36 10.31
N ASP A 240 -17.78 17.04 11.40
CA ASP A 240 -17.97 18.50 11.44
C ASP A 240 -16.68 19.26 11.08
N LYS A 241 -15.52 18.81 11.59
CA LYS A 241 -14.21 19.38 11.24
C LYS A 241 -13.92 19.22 9.74
N VAL A 242 -14.13 18.02 9.19
CA VAL A 242 -13.93 17.76 7.75
C VAL A 242 -14.84 18.66 6.90
N MET A 243 -16.11 18.75 7.28
CA MET A 243 -17.09 19.57 6.56
C MET A 243 -16.74 21.07 6.63
N THR A 244 -16.24 21.53 7.77
CA THR A 244 -15.77 22.92 7.95
C THR A 244 -14.60 23.22 7.02
N VAL A 245 -13.58 22.32 6.98
CA VAL A 245 -12.43 22.50 6.08
C VAL A 245 -12.88 22.50 4.61
N ILE A 246 -13.79 21.61 4.21
CA ILE A 246 -14.32 21.60 2.83
C ILE A 246 -14.97 22.94 2.51
N LYS A 247 -15.85 23.45 3.38
CA LYS A 247 -16.55 24.75 3.20
C LYS A 247 -15.57 25.92 3.11
N ASN A 248 -14.52 25.92 3.94
CA ASN A 248 -13.53 26.99 3.96
C ASN A 248 -12.55 26.93 2.78
N THR A 249 -12.36 25.73 2.20
CA THR A 249 -11.39 25.52 1.11
C THR A 249 -12.00 25.64 -0.27
N VAL A 250 -13.26 25.19 -0.45
CA VAL A 250 -13.94 25.16 -1.75
C VAL A 250 -14.93 26.32 -1.83
N PRO A 251 -14.65 27.35 -2.65
CA PRO A 251 -15.46 28.57 -2.67
C PRO A 251 -16.84 28.38 -3.27
N GLU A 252 -17.09 27.33 -4.01
CA GLU A 252 -18.35 27.08 -4.68
C GLU A 252 -19.31 26.23 -3.83
N GLN A 253 -20.27 26.87 -3.20
CA GLN A 253 -21.38 26.23 -2.47
C GLN A 253 -22.12 25.19 -3.33
N ARG A 254 -22.09 25.35 -4.64
CA ARG A 254 -22.72 24.45 -5.61
C ARG A 254 -22.06 23.06 -5.64
N VAL A 255 -20.72 23.02 -5.59
CA VAL A 255 -19.95 21.76 -5.56
C VAL A 255 -20.21 21.00 -4.26
N ILE A 256 -20.29 21.73 -3.15
CA ILE A 256 -20.57 21.16 -1.82
C ILE A 256 -22.00 20.59 -1.78
N ASN A 257 -22.98 21.32 -2.25
CA ASN A 257 -24.39 20.88 -2.24
C ASN A 257 -24.63 19.65 -3.11
N GLU A 258 -23.96 19.53 -4.24
CA GLU A 258 -24.04 18.35 -5.13
C GLU A 258 -23.42 17.08 -4.50
N ILE A 259 -22.31 17.24 -3.79
CA ILE A 259 -21.65 16.12 -3.09
C ILE A 259 -22.47 15.71 -1.86
N MET A 260 -23.01 16.70 -1.13
CA MET A 260 -23.83 16.47 0.07
C MET A 260 -25.24 16.00 -0.26
N GLY A 261 -25.83 16.44 -1.36
CA GLY A 261 -27.14 15.99 -1.83
C GLY A 261 -27.18 14.48 -2.14
N GLY A 262 -26.00 13.86 -2.37
CA GLY A 262 -25.85 12.40 -2.48
C GLY A 262 -25.79 11.67 -1.12
N VAL A 263 -25.71 12.38 0.00
CA VAL A 263 -25.64 11.84 1.38
C VAL A 263 -26.97 12.02 2.12
N SER A 264 -28.03 12.56 1.46
CA SER A 264 -29.33 12.70 2.09
C SER A 264 -29.86 11.34 2.57
N THR A 265 -30.03 11.23 3.86
CA THR A 265 -30.70 10.13 4.57
C THR A 265 -31.99 9.76 3.84
N ALA A 266 -31.99 8.60 3.21
CA ALA A 266 -33.20 8.02 2.64
C ALA A 266 -34.17 7.67 3.79
N LYS A 267 -35.03 8.64 4.12
CA LYS A 267 -36.26 8.37 4.86
C LYS A 267 -37.13 7.58 3.88
N SER A 268 -37.32 6.33 4.17
CA SER A 268 -38.09 5.39 3.36
C SER A 268 -39.52 5.88 3.17
N THR A 269 -39.85 6.30 1.96
CA THR A 269 -41.23 6.39 1.49
C THR A 269 -41.45 5.25 0.48
N PRO A 270 -42.51 4.44 0.61
CA PRO A 270 -42.72 3.30 -0.29
C PRO A 270 -43.01 3.81 -1.70
N ALA A 271 -42.25 3.35 -2.68
CA ALA A 271 -42.48 3.65 -4.08
C ALA A 271 -43.67 2.80 -4.61
N PRO A 272 -44.51 3.36 -5.49
CA PRO A 272 -45.56 2.59 -6.16
C PRO A 272 -44.96 1.59 -7.14
N ALA A 273 -45.59 0.40 -7.20
CA ALA A 273 -45.21 -0.72 -8.02
C ALA A 273 -45.01 -0.36 -9.50
N ALA A 274 -43.80 -0.48 -10.01
CA ALA A 274 -43.53 -0.40 -11.44
C ALA A 274 -43.72 -1.77 -12.08
N LYS A 275 -44.50 -1.78 -13.17
CA LYS A 275 -44.79 -2.93 -14.04
C LYS A 275 -43.48 -3.49 -14.60
N GLN A 276 -43.33 -4.81 -14.48
CA GLN A 276 -42.29 -5.57 -15.18
C GLN A 276 -42.53 -5.49 -16.70
N THR A 277 -41.56 -4.90 -17.39
CA THR A 277 -41.44 -5.04 -18.85
C THR A 277 -40.33 -6.07 -19.11
N SER A 278 -40.67 -7.14 -19.80
CA SER A 278 -39.79 -8.25 -20.12
C SER A 278 -38.68 -7.84 -21.09
N THR A 279 -37.43 -8.23 -20.77
CA THR A 279 -36.21 -7.96 -21.54
C THR A 279 -36.01 -8.89 -22.72
N SER A 280 -37.06 -9.20 -23.51
CA SER A 280 -36.95 -10.09 -24.68
C SER A 280 -36.82 -9.38 -26.03
N ASP A 281 -36.88 -8.05 -26.11
CA ASP A 281 -36.95 -7.35 -27.40
C ASP A 281 -35.70 -6.54 -27.80
N LEU A 282 -34.55 -6.79 -27.16
CA LEU A 282 -33.31 -6.01 -27.42
C LEU A 282 -32.20 -6.77 -28.16
N TYR A 283 -32.50 -7.98 -28.71
CA TYR A 283 -31.52 -8.79 -29.45
C TYR A 283 -31.87 -9.10 -30.90
N SER A 284 -32.71 -8.31 -31.57
CA SER A 284 -33.18 -8.64 -32.95
C SER A 284 -32.69 -7.71 -34.07
N GLU A 285 -31.80 -6.78 -33.83
CA GLU A 285 -31.39 -5.81 -34.87
C GLU A 285 -29.88 -5.60 -35.03
N VAL A 286 -29.07 -6.70 -35.08
CA VAL A 286 -27.72 -6.62 -35.65
C VAL A 286 -27.43 -7.90 -36.43
N SER A 287 -28.07 -8.04 -37.58
CA SER A 287 -27.65 -9.01 -38.58
C SER A 287 -28.16 -8.57 -39.94
N GLN A 288 -27.51 -7.65 -40.60
CA GLN A 288 -27.43 -7.53 -42.06
C GLN A 288 -26.66 -6.26 -42.45
N THR A 289 -25.34 -6.38 -42.52
CA THR A 289 -24.59 -5.54 -43.46
C THR A 289 -23.47 -6.39 -44.06
N LYS A 290 -23.68 -6.85 -45.26
CA LYS A 290 -22.64 -7.39 -46.13
C LYS A 290 -21.71 -6.27 -46.51
N VAL A 291 -20.42 -6.39 -46.18
CA VAL A 291 -19.37 -5.61 -46.82
C VAL A 291 -18.42 -6.57 -47.50
N SER A 292 -18.48 -6.56 -48.83
CA SER A 292 -17.46 -7.07 -49.72
C SER A 292 -16.34 -6.04 -49.80
N GLY A 293 -15.08 -6.43 -49.47
CA GLY A 293 -13.94 -5.55 -49.56
C GLY A 293 -12.65 -6.35 -49.53
N HIS A 294 -12.16 -6.63 -50.67
CA HIS A 294 -10.81 -6.88 -51.18
C HIS A 294 -9.69 -6.96 -50.12
N VAL A 295 -9.08 -8.15 -50.07
CA VAL A 295 -7.87 -8.44 -49.30
C VAL A 295 -6.66 -8.10 -50.15
N GLU A 296 -5.94 -7.05 -49.80
CA GLU A 296 -4.58 -6.79 -50.27
C GLU A 296 -3.57 -7.29 -49.22
N LYS A 297 -2.67 -8.14 -49.68
CA LYS A 297 -1.59 -8.79 -48.94
C LYS A 297 -0.39 -7.82 -48.86
N PRO A 298 0.15 -7.46 -47.69
CA PRO A 298 1.40 -6.73 -47.63
C PRO A 298 2.60 -7.66 -47.84
N GLU A 299 3.48 -7.27 -48.76
CA GLU A 299 4.76 -7.88 -49.03
C GLU A 299 5.75 -7.64 -47.87
N ALA A 300 6.62 -8.62 -47.65
CA ALA A 300 7.71 -8.57 -46.67
C ALA A 300 8.85 -7.67 -47.14
N PRO A 301 9.48 -6.89 -46.24
CA PRO A 301 10.70 -6.17 -46.61
C PRO A 301 11.93 -7.08 -46.55
N THR A 302 12.68 -7.02 -47.59
CA THR A 302 13.96 -7.67 -47.85
C THR A 302 15.03 -7.20 -46.85
N GLN A 303 15.74 -8.16 -46.26
CA GLN A 303 16.96 -7.93 -45.48
C GLN A 303 18.11 -7.51 -46.41
N SER A 304 18.79 -6.43 -46.03
CA SER A 304 20.15 -6.17 -46.50
C SER A 304 21.11 -6.27 -45.31
N ALA A 305 21.95 -7.29 -45.37
CA ALA A 305 23.06 -7.50 -44.43
C ALA A 305 24.18 -6.50 -44.69
N SER A 306 24.71 -5.89 -43.64
CA SER A 306 26.09 -5.42 -43.62
C SER A 306 26.72 -5.79 -42.28
N SER A 307 27.66 -6.70 -42.39
CA SER A 307 28.57 -7.18 -41.36
C SER A 307 29.57 -6.09 -40.97
N SER A 308 29.73 -5.84 -39.65
CA SER A 308 30.99 -5.38 -39.09
C SER A 308 31.22 -6.05 -37.74
N SER A 309 32.08 -7.06 -37.74
CA SER A 309 32.67 -7.66 -36.59
C SER A 309 33.68 -6.71 -35.94
N SER A 310 33.47 -6.33 -34.69
CA SER A 310 34.53 -5.85 -33.82
C SER A 310 34.57 -6.74 -32.58
N SER A 311 35.75 -7.37 -32.41
CA SER A 311 36.03 -8.36 -31.37
C SER A 311 36.12 -7.71 -29.98
N LEU A 312 35.65 -8.49 -28.99
CA LEU A 312 35.62 -8.15 -27.54
C LEU A 312 37.03 -8.23 -26.87
N GLU A 313 38.13 -8.19 -27.64
CA GLU A 313 39.48 -8.34 -27.07
C GLU A 313 40.25 -7.03 -26.84
N ASP A 314 39.69 -5.86 -27.21
CA ASP A 314 40.39 -4.57 -27.05
C ASP A 314 40.01 -3.77 -25.77
N LEU A 315 39.34 -4.39 -24.79
CA LEU A 315 38.89 -3.69 -23.60
C LEU A 315 39.61 -4.09 -22.29
N TYR A 316 40.72 -4.86 -22.38
CA TYR A 316 41.49 -5.28 -21.20
C TYR A 316 43.00 -5.03 -21.32
N SER A 317 43.39 -3.91 -21.81
CA SER A 317 44.81 -3.49 -21.76
C SER A 317 44.91 -2.02 -21.40
N ASP A 318 44.55 -1.66 -20.18
CA ASP A 318 45.04 -0.48 -19.46
C ASP A 318 44.31 -0.40 -18.09
N LEU A 319 44.77 -1.19 -17.13
CA LEU A 319 44.77 -0.89 -15.68
C LEU A 319 45.65 -1.90 -14.96
#